data_ba4b281c36f19d6673011848049d72de
#
_entry.id   ba4b281c36f19d6673011848049d72de
#
_cell.length_a   1.000
_cell.length_b   1.000
_cell.length_c   1.000
_cell.angle_alpha   90.00
_cell.angle_beta   90.00
_cell.angle_gamma   90.00
#
_symmetry.space_group_name_H-M   'P 1'
#
loop_
_entity.id
_entity.type
_entity.pdbx_description
1 polymer ?
#
loop_
_entity_poly.entity_id
_entity_poly.type
_entity_poly.pdbx_seq_one_letter_code
_entity_poly.pdbx_strand_id
1 'polypeptide(L)'
;MTKLWNELDVNTQILQLSDFKEQLKFDLKPERYKHFSKGSKIGNTLMARIRLNKSGLNLHRFTIGLSETAECICSAKKESSLHYLIDCVLYAGERRTLYNLVEHYIHNFSTKSKTNQNEILTMGINLNQHEFNSTNICIAIAVQKFILSTKRFS
;
A
#
# COMPACT_ATOMS: atom_id res chain seq x y z
N MET A 1 15.91 -6.82 -26.48
CA MET A 1 15.44 -7.90 -25.57
C MET A 1 14.67 -9.01 -26.28
N THR A 2 14.15 -8.80 -27.47
CA THR A 2 13.38 -9.79 -28.25
C THR A 2 14.21 -10.90 -28.90
N LYS A 3 15.54 -10.72 -29.10
CA LYS A 3 16.40 -11.72 -29.75
C LYS A 3 16.73 -12.94 -28.87
N LEU A 4 16.92 -12.76 -27.57
CA LEU A 4 17.27 -13.86 -26.65
C LEU A 4 16.14 -14.89 -26.45
N TRP A 5 14.89 -14.49 -26.60
CA TRP A 5 13.75 -15.37 -26.42
C TRP A 5 13.56 -16.35 -27.59
N ASN A 6 13.93 -15.91 -28.80
CA ASN A 6 13.79 -16.74 -30.01
C ASN A 6 14.92 -17.76 -30.19
N GLU A 7 15.99 -17.69 -29.40
CA GLU A 7 17.14 -18.61 -29.45
C GLU A 7 17.00 -19.81 -28.50
N LEU A 8 15.96 -19.80 -27.62
CA LEU A 8 15.68 -20.92 -26.72
C LEU A 8 14.89 -22.01 -27.45
N ASP A 9 15.30 -23.26 -27.23
CA ASP A 9 14.52 -24.41 -27.68
C ASP A 9 13.09 -24.36 -27.14
N VAL A 10 12.12 -24.81 -27.95
CA VAL A 10 10.68 -24.79 -27.66
C VAL A 10 10.38 -25.47 -26.32
N ASN A 11 11.07 -26.56 -25.98
CA ASN A 11 10.88 -27.25 -24.70
C ASN A 11 11.33 -26.38 -23.51
N THR A 12 12.43 -25.67 -23.66
CA THR A 12 12.94 -24.73 -22.65
C THR A 12 11.99 -23.54 -22.47
N GLN A 13 11.41 -23.03 -23.55
CA GLN A 13 10.40 -21.97 -23.51
C GLN A 13 9.11 -22.43 -22.81
N ILE A 14 8.67 -23.68 -23.08
CA ILE A 14 7.49 -24.26 -22.42
C ILE A 14 7.72 -24.44 -20.92
N LEU A 15 8.90 -24.93 -20.51
CA LEU A 15 9.27 -25.07 -19.11
C LEU A 15 9.29 -23.70 -18.39
N GLN A 16 9.92 -22.70 -18.98
CA GLN A 16 9.95 -21.35 -18.41
C GLN A 16 8.55 -20.72 -18.29
N LEU A 17 7.67 -20.98 -19.26
CA LEU A 17 6.28 -20.54 -19.21
C LEU A 17 5.47 -21.27 -18.13
N SER A 18 5.74 -22.56 -17.90
CA SER A 18 5.10 -23.33 -16.83
C SER A 18 5.51 -22.82 -15.46
N ASP A 19 6.80 -22.59 -15.25
CA ASP A 19 7.35 -22.04 -14.00
C ASP A 19 6.83 -20.63 -13.74
N PHE A 20 6.77 -19.79 -14.76
CA PHE A 20 6.19 -18.45 -14.65
C PHE A 20 4.68 -18.50 -14.32
N LYS A 21 3.92 -19.42 -14.91
CA LYS A 21 2.50 -19.62 -14.57
C LYS A 21 2.30 -20.15 -13.16
N GLU A 22 3.16 -21.05 -12.70
CA GLU A 22 3.16 -21.54 -11.32
C GLU A 22 3.50 -20.41 -10.33
N GLN A 23 4.52 -19.61 -10.64
CA GLN A 23 4.89 -18.45 -9.85
C GLN A 23 3.74 -17.41 -9.79
N LEU A 24 3.10 -17.13 -10.93
CA LEU A 24 1.92 -16.26 -10.96
C LEU A 24 0.75 -16.83 -10.15
N LYS A 25 0.51 -18.15 -10.19
CA LYS A 25 -0.51 -18.78 -9.36
C LYS A 25 -0.17 -18.67 -7.87
N PHE A 26 1.09 -18.77 -7.51
CA PHE A 26 1.56 -18.60 -6.14
C PHE A 26 1.40 -17.15 -5.69
N ASP A 27 1.78 -16.19 -6.53
CA ASP A 27 1.69 -14.76 -6.24
C ASP A 27 0.25 -14.23 -6.24
N LEU A 28 -0.62 -14.85 -7.05
CA LEU A 28 -2.05 -14.50 -7.17
C LEU A 28 -2.97 -15.32 -6.24
N LYS A 29 -2.42 -16.09 -5.27
CA LYS A 29 -3.27 -16.81 -4.31
C LYS A 29 -4.23 -15.82 -3.62
N PRO A 30 -5.56 -15.99 -3.78
CA PRO A 30 -6.55 -15.04 -3.24
C PRO A 30 -6.43 -14.84 -1.74
N GLU A 31 -5.88 -15.83 -1.04
CA GLU A 31 -5.71 -15.82 0.41
C GLU A 31 -4.67 -14.81 0.89
N ARG A 32 -3.61 -14.57 0.09
CA ARG A 32 -2.53 -13.65 0.44
C ARG A 32 -3.00 -12.20 0.61
N TYR A 33 -4.06 -11.82 -0.09
CA TYR A 33 -4.55 -10.43 -0.14
C TYR A 33 -5.97 -10.26 0.44
N LYS A 34 -6.50 -11.27 1.11
CA LYS A 34 -7.85 -11.20 1.72
C LYS A 34 -8.02 -10.01 2.67
N HIS A 35 -6.94 -9.58 3.34
CA HIS A 35 -6.99 -8.41 4.22
C HIS A 35 -7.30 -7.11 3.47
N PHE A 36 -7.01 -7.03 2.17
CA PHE A 36 -7.32 -5.85 1.36
C PHE A 36 -8.80 -5.67 1.05
N SER A 37 -9.62 -6.69 1.24
CA SER A 37 -11.07 -6.65 1.05
C SER A 37 -11.84 -6.45 2.36
N LYS A 38 -11.15 -6.38 3.50
CA LYS A 38 -11.79 -6.20 4.81
C LYS A 38 -11.99 -4.72 5.15
N GLY A 39 -13.04 -4.43 5.91
CA GLY A 39 -13.43 -3.08 6.26
C GLY A 39 -14.53 -2.51 5.37
N SER A 40 -14.62 -1.18 5.27
CA SER A 40 -15.64 -0.52 4.46
C SER A 40 -15.27 -0.50 2.97
N LYS A 41 -16.29 -0.56 2.09
CA LYS A 41 -16.08 -0.47 0.63
C LYS A 41 -15.33 0.81 0.24
N ILE A 42 -15.70 1.95 0.83
CA ILE A 42 -15.03 3.25 0.57
C ILE A 42 -13.59 3.19 1.06
N GLY A 43 -13.35 2.72 2.29
CA GLY A 43 -12.01 2.58 2.86
C GLY A 43 -11.10 1.69 2.01
N ASN A 44 -11.61 0.55 1.54
CA ASN A 44 -10.87 -0.35 0.64
C ASN A 44 -10.49 0.33 -0.68
N THR A 45 -11.42 1.06 -1.29
CA THR A 45 -11.18 1.79 -2.54
C THR A 45 -10.09 2.86 -2.36
N LEU A 46 -10.18 3.66 -1.30
CA LEU A 46 -9.20 4.72 -1.01
C LEU A 46 -7.82 4.12 -0.70
N MET A 47 -7.78 3.04 0.08
CA MET A 47 -6.55 2.36 0.42
C MET A 47 -5.87 1.74 -0.82
N ALA A 48 -6.64 1.13 -1.72
CA ALA A 48 -6.11 0.64 -3.00
C ALA A 48 -5.51 1.77 -3.86
N ARG A 49 -6.18 2.91 -3.92
CA ARG A 49 -5.67 4.09 -4.64
C ARG A 49 -4.37 4.62 -4.05
N ILE A 50 -4.25 4.64 -2.71
CA ILE A 50 -3.02 5.06 -2.01
C ILE A 50 -1.87 4.10 -2.34
N ARG A 51 -2.08 2.77 -2.28
CA ARG A 51 -1.08 1.76 -2.64
C ARG A 51 -0.55 1.93 -4.06
N LEU A 52 -1.44 2.19 -4.99
CA LEU A 52 -1.10 2.33 -6.41
C LEU A 52 -0.57 3.73 -6.76
N ASN A 53 -0.42 4.63 -5.78
CA ASN A 53 -0.11 6.04 -6.00
C ASN A 53 -1.08 6.73 -6.99
N LYS A 54 -2.32 6.24 -7.09
CA LYS A 54 -3.40 6.78 -7.92
C LYS A 54 -4.51 7.40 -7.06
N SER A 55 -4.10 8.03 -5.96
CA SER A 55 -4.98 8.70 -5.02
C SER A 55 -5.34 10.11 -5.48
N GLY A 56 -6.27 10.76 -4.79
CA GLY A 56 -6.56 12.18 -4.98
C GLY A 56 -5.54 13.14 -4.33
N LEU A 57 -4.38 12.64 -3.89
CA LEU A 57 -3.29 13.45 -3.34
C LEU A 57 -2.66 14.34 -4.42
N ASN A 58 -2.17 15.51 -4.04
CA ASN A 58 -1.72 16.52 -5.00
C ASN A 58 -0.55 16.05 -5.87
N LEU A 59 0.35 15.21 -5.36
CA LEU A 59 1.41 14.64 -6.19
C LEU A 59 0.85 13.85 -7.39
N HIS A 60 -0.15 12.99 -7.16
CA HIS A 60 -0.76 12.23 -8.25
C HIS A 60 -1.56 13.16 -9.19
N ARG A 61 -2.34 14.09 -8.63
CA ARG A 61 -3.10 15.07 -9.43
C ARG A 61 -2.19 15.92 -10.33
N PHE A 62 -1.06 16.36 -9.80
CA PHE A 62 -0.04 17.09 -10.56
C PHE A 62 0.54 16.21 -11.67
N THR A 63 0.89 14.97 -11.38
CA THR A 63 1.45 14.02 -12.36
C THR A 63 0.53 13.78 -13.56
N ILE A 64 -0.79 13.82 -13.36
CA ILE A 64 -1.78 13.62 -14.43
C ILE A 64 -2.38 14.94 -14.97
N GLY A 65 -1.79 16.08 -14.62
CA GLY A 65 -2.19 17.40 -15.13
C GLY A 65 -3.50 17.95 -14.53
N LEU A 66 -3.99 17.43 -13.41
CA LEU A 66 -5.21 17.89 -12.72
C LEU A 66 -4.94 18.88 -11.59
N SER A 67 -3.70 19.26 -11.36
CA SER A 67 -3.29 20.25 -10.39
C SER A 67 -2.06 20.99 -10.89
N GLU A 68 -1.93 22.28 -10.58
CA GLU A 68 -0.77 23.09 -10.95
C GLU A 68 0.46 22.78 -10.09
N THR A 69 0.26 22.28 -8.87
CA THR A 69 1.34 21.95 -7.93
C THR A 69 1.14 20.59 -7.31
N ALA A 70 2.26 19.98 -6.86
CA ALA A 70 2.26 18.76 -6.07
C ALA A 70 2.20 19.02 -4.57
N GLU A 71 2.15 20.30 -4.16
CA GLU A 71 2.30 20.72 -2.77
C GLU A 71 1.12 20.30 -1.89
N CYS A 72 1.43 19.95 -0.65
CA CYS A 72 0.45 19.73 0.39
C CYS A 72 -0.02 21.07 0.99
N ILE A 73 -1.26 21.12 1.45
CA ILE A 73 -1.80 22.28 2.18
C ILE A 73 -0.94 22.64 3.42
N CYS A 74 -0.20 21.68 3.98
CA CYS A 74 0.76 21.93 5.06
C CYS A 74 2.08 22.57 4.60
N SER A 75 2.18 23.00 3.35
CA SER A 75 3.37 23.59 2.72
C SER A 75 4.51 22.61 2.43
N ALA A 76 4.31 21.30 2.58
CA ALA A 76 5.27 20.33 2.11
C ALA A 76 5.30 20.28 0.58
N LYS A 77 6.48 20.24 -0.03
CA LYS A 77 6.69 20.32 -1.49
C LYS A 77 5.97 19.23 -2.30
N LYS A 78 5.65 18.10 -1.68
CA LYS A 78 4.97 16.98 -2.35
C LYS A 78 3.99 16.29 -1.40
N GLU A 79 2.71 16.26 -1.77
CA GLU A 79 1.71 15.46 -1.09
C GLU A 79 1.69 14.04 -1.65
N SER A 80 2.66 13.24 -1.26
CA SER A 80 2.75 11.80 -1.59
C SER A 80 2.00 10.94 -0.59
N SER A 81 1.80 9.64 -0.89
CA SER A 81 1.24 8.67 0.05
C SER A 81 2.06 8.57 1.34
N LEU A 82 3.39 8.59 1.23
CA LEU A 82 4.29 8.61 2.39
C LEU A 82 4.08 9.87 3.22
N HIS A 83 4.09 11.05 2.59
CA HIS A 83 3.85 12.31 3.30
C HIS A 83 2.50 12.29 4.02
N TYR A 84 1.44 11.89 3.35
CA TYR A 84 0.10 11.84 3.91
C TYR A 84 0.00 10.89 5.12
N LEU A 85 0.51 9.67 4.99
CA LEU A 85 0.41 8.65 6.03
C LEU A 85 1.37 8.89 7.21
N ILE A 86 2.57 9.43 6.95
CA ILE A 86 3.66 9.46 7.94
C ILE A 86 4.02 10.88 8.41
N ASP A 87 4.09 11.86 7.50
CA ASP A 87 4.75 13.13 7.80
C ASP A 87 3.82 14.33 7.96
N CYS A 88 2.63 14.30 7.33
CA CYS A 88 1.79 15.49 7.26
C CYS A 88 1.34 15.95 8.65
N VAL A 89 1.71 17.17 9.00
CA VAL A 89 1.38 17.77 10.31
C VAL A 89 -0.12 18.00 10.52
N LEU A 90 -0.88 18.15 9.43
CA LEU A 90 -2.33 18.36 9.49
C LEU A 90 -3.07 17.16 10.06
N TYR A 91 -2.50 15.97 9.93
CA TYR A 91 -3.13 14.72 10.37
C TYR A 91 -2.40 14.08 11.56
N ALA A 92 -1.66 14.88 12.33
CA ALA A 92 -0.86 14.37 13.45
C ALA A 92 -1.73 13.73 14.54
N GLY A 93 -2.92 14.25 14.80
CA GLY A 93 -3.87 13.71 15.78
C GLY A 93 -4.39 12.32 15.38
N GLU A 94 -4.93 12.23 14.15
CA GLU A 94 -5.45 10.97 13.59
C GLU A 94 -4.34 9.94 13.44
N ARG A 95 -3.14 10.37 13.08
CA ARG A 95 -1.96 9.50 12.97
C ARG A 95 -1.54 8.93 14.32
N ARG A 96 -1.63 9.70 15.39
CA ARG A 96 -1.37 9.19 16.74
C ARG A 96 -2.29 8.03 17.09
N THR A 97 -3.58 8.16 16.76
CA THR A 97 -4.57 7.09 16.94
C THR A 97 -4.22 5.86 16.09
N LEU A 98 -3.87 6.07 14.81
CA LEU A 98 -3.41 5.00 13.92
C LEU A 98 -2.20 4.28 14.50
N TYR A 99 -1.17 5.01 14.94
CA TYR A 99 0.07 4.45 15.46
C TYR A 99 -0.17 3.64 16.73
N ASN A 100 -1.00 4.13 17.65
CA ASN A 100 -1.37 3.38 18.86
C ASN A 100 -2.05 2.06 18.52
N LEU A 101 -2.93 2.03 17.51
CA LEU A 101 -3.58 0.80 17.07
C LEU A 101 -2.58 -0.18 16.42
N VAL A 102 -1.67 0.32 15.59
CA VAL A 102 -0.67 -0.53 14.91
C VAL A 102 0.39 -1.04 15.89
N GLU A 103 0.81 -0.22 16.85
CA GLU A 103 1.79 -0.59 17.88
C GLU A 103 1.32 -1.77 18.73
N HIS A 104 0.00 -1.90 18.91
CA HIS A 104 -0.58 -3.05 19.59
C HIS A 104 -0.30 -4.39 18.88
N TYR A 105 -0.17 -4.36 17.55
CA TYR A 105 0.09 -5.55 16.73
C TYR A 105 1.55 -5.68 16.30
N ILE A 106 2.25 -4.57 16.16
CA ILE A 106 3.65 -4.53 15.69
C ILE A 106 4.49 -3.76 16.70
N HIS A 107 5.16 -4.49 17.54
CA HIS A 107 6.06 -3.91 18.53
C HIS A 107 7.13 -3.02 17.90
N ASN A 108 7.39 -1.86 18.50
CA ASN A 108 8.34 -0.87 18.02
C ASN A 108 8.03 -0.35 16.59
N PHE A 109 6.74 -0.29 16.20
CA PHE A 109 6.34 0.26 14.91
C PHE A 109 6.81 1.71 14.74
N SER A 110 6.63 2.54 15.77
CA SER A 110 6.96 3.97 15.76
C SER A 110 8.47 4.25 15.59
N THR A 111 9.34 3.30 15.96
CA THR A 111 10.79 3.44 15.82
C THR A 111 11.34 2.98 14.48
N LYS A 112 10.52 2.37 13.64
CA LYS A 112 10.92 1.93 12.31
C LYS A 112 11.16 3.11 11.38
N SER A 113 11.96 2.90 10.32
CA SER A 113 12.14 3.91 9.28
C SER A 113 10.80 4.30 8.65
N LYS A 114 10.67 5.55 8.20
CA LYS A 114 9.45 6.05 7.55
C LYS A 114 9.02 5.22 6.34
N THR A 115 9.98 4.75 5.55
CA THR A 115 9.73 3.86 4.41
C THR A 115 9.12 2.54 4.87
N ASN A 116 9.68 1.93 5.90
CA ASN A 116 9.20 0.67 6.46
C ASN A 116 7.81 0.84 7.11
N GLN A 117 7.58 1.94 7.84
CA GLN A 117 6.25 2.27 8.35
C GLN A 117 5.22 2.40 7.22
N ASN A 118 5.57 3.13 6.17
CA ASN A 118 4.68 3.30 5.01
C ASN A 118 4.39 1.97 4.30
N GLU A 119 5.38 1.11 4.14
CA GLU A 119 5.22 -0.22 3.56
C GLU A 119 4.27 -1.09 4.41
N ILE A 120 4.48 -1.13 5.71
CA ILE A 120 3.59 -1.86 6.65
C ILE A 120 2.15 -1.33 6.56
N LEU A 121 1.94 -0.02 6.57
CA LEU A 121 0.61 0.57 6.51
C LEU A 121 -0.09 0.33 5.18
N THR A 122 0.64 0.27 4.08
CA THR A 122 0.06 0.10 2.75
C THR A 122 -0.05 -1.37 2.32
N MET A 123 0.95 -2.19 2.62
CA MET A 123 1.05 -3.57 2.14
C MET A 123 0.85 -4.62 3.23
N GLY A 124 0.97 -4.22 4.50
CA GLY A 124 1.00 -5.14 5.64
C GLY A 124 2.40 -5.72 5.91
N ILE A 125 2.47 -6.65 6.84
CA ILE A 125 3.69 -7.40 7.15
C ILE A 125 3.77 -8.66 6.30
N ASN A 126 4.98 -9.20 6.13
CA ASN A 126 5.26 -10.32 5.22
C ASN A 126 4.39 -11.54 5.50
N LEU A 127 3.79 -12.12 4.47
CA LEU A 127 2.62 -13.01 4.51
C LEU A 127 2.96 -14.51 4.50
N ASN A 128 4.17 -14.91 4.82
CA ASN A 128 4.58 -16.31 4.71
C ASN A 128 3.96 -17.25 5.77
N GLN A 129 3.12 -16.74 6.68
CA GLN A 129 2.48 -17.54 7.72
C GLN A 129 1.00 -17.16 7.89
N HIS A 130 0.16 -18.15 8.16
CA HIS A 130 -1.30 -17.99 8.38
C HIS A 130 -1.64 -17.02 9.54
N GLU A 131 -0.77 -16.92 10.53
CA GLU A 131 -0.96 -16.05 11.71
C GLU A 131 -0.96 -14.55 11.39
N PHE A 132 -0.27 -14.14 10.34
CA PHE A 132 -0.18 -12.72 9.96
C PHE A 132 -1.42 -12.18 9.25
N ASN A 133 -2.36 -13.04 8.88
CA ASN A 133 -3.56 -12.60 8.15
C ASN A 133 -4.50 -11.77 9.04
N SER A 134 -4.68 -12.14 10.30
CA SER A 134 -5.48 -11.38 11.27
C SER A 134 -4.85 -10.03 11.59
N THR A 135 -3.54 -9.98 11.82
CA THR A 135 -2.78 -8.76 12.05
C THR A 135 -2.88 -7.79 10.86
N ASN A 136 -2.69 -8.30 9.63
CA ASN A 136 -2.82 -7.49 8.43
C ASN A 136 -4.25 -6.95 8.22
N ILE A 137 -5.27 -7.71 8.60
CA ILE A 137 -6.66 -7.24 8.59
C ILE A 137 -6.83 -6.07 9.58
N CYS A 138 -6.31 -6.20 10.79
CA CYS A 138 -6.39 -5.15 11.81
C CYS A 138 -5.65 -3.87 11.37
N ILE A 139 -4.45 -4.00 10.79
CA ILE A 139 -3.69 -2.89 10.23
C ILE A 139 -4.48 -2.22 9.09
N ALA A 140 -5.02 -3.00 8.15
CA ALA A 140 -5.79 -2.46 7.04
C ALA A 140 -7.03 -1.68 7.51
N ILE A 141 -7.75 -2.20 8.51
CA ILE A 141 -8.90 -1.51 9.11
C ILE A 141 -8.46 -0.23 9.84
N ALA A 142 -7.34 -0.26 10.57
CA ALA A 142 -6.81 0.92 11.24
C ALA A 142 -6.44 2.03 10.25
N VAL A 143 -5.77 1.68 9.14
CA VAL A 143 -5.44 2.63 8.06
C VAL A 143 -6.69 3.18 7.39
N GLN A 144 -7.71 2.35 7.14
CA GLN A 144 -8.98 2.83 6.59
C GLN A 144 -9.67 3.83 7.52
N LYS A 145 -9.69 3.56 8.83
CA LYS A 145 -10.23 4.50 9.83
C LYS A 145 -9.48 5.83 9.80
N PHE A 146 -8.15 5.80 9.73
CA PHE A 146 -7.33 7.01 9.57
C PHE A 146 -7.73 7.77 8.28
N ILE A 147 -7.76 7.11 7.13
CA ILE A 147 -8.10 7.72 5.84
C ILE A 147 -9.47 8.41 5.89
N LEU A 148 -10.46 7.76 6.50
CA LEU A 148 -11.81 8.30 6.61
C LEU A 148 -11.90 9.44 7.62
N SER A 149 -11.17 9.38 8.73
CA SER A 149 -11.17 10.44 9.76
C SER A 149 -10.52 11.72 9.30
N THR A 150 -9.51 11.67 8.43
CA THR A 150 -8.84 12.87 7.90
C THR A 150 -9.72 13.70 6.96
N LYS A 151 -10.80 13.12 6.42
CA LYS A 151 -11.69 13.76 5.41
C LYS A 151 -10.95 14.32 4.19
N ARG A 152 -9.72 13.86 3.91
CA ARG A 152 -8.89 14.37 2.81
C ARG A 152 -9.48 14.04 1.43
N PHE A 153 -10.30 13.00 1.35
CA PHE A 153 -10.88 12.47 0.12
C PHE A 153 -12.41 12.61 0.07
N SER A 154 -12.99 13.38 0.97
CA SER A 154 -14.43 13.70 0.99
C SER A 154 -14.78 14.86 0.07
#